data_eddbb5c337a4b13b85cc4e787c8a1b06
#
_entry.id   eddbb5c337a4b13b85cc4e787c8a1b06
#
_cell.length_a   1.000
_cell.length_b   1.000
_cell.length_c   1.000
_cell.angle_alpha   90.00
_cell.angle_beta   90.00
_cell.angle_gamma   90.00
#
_symmetry.space_group_name_H-M   'P 1'
#
loop_
_entity.id
_entity.type
_entity.pdbx_description
1 polymer ?
#
loop_
_entity_poly.entity_id
_entity_poly.type
_entity_poly.pdbx_seq_one_letter_code
_entity_poly.pdbx_strand_id
1 'polypeptide(L)'
;MLTRNDRPLRACDAVRAGPSVSQASSWSTYILKLEGPLDTAAKVQEAANLQELPAITTGIGELGEASFVTIDTTARNAIAVWLSKQRTNFAPTIVRVSKSNKDLSGHSMYPTLGVDTTLPQYRADSVDAEFVPTQNQYPVWYFFYGTLAVPDILSQRLGLSEKPVFTPATVTGGIIKKWSGKYNALLDSDGAETACVDGRAYLIETEEHEEALRLYETENYEIVRCTITMEGRSDTVKGLTFKFVGPSEHLT
;
A
#
# COMPACT_ATOMS: atom_id res chain seq x y z
N MET A 1 13.81 46.74 58.95
CA MET A 1 12.69 47.04 58.04
C MET A 1 13.11 46.57 56.64
N LEU A 2 12.69 45.39 56.26
CA LEU A 2 12.91 44.86 54.95
C LEU A 2 11.61 44.12 54.52
N THR A 3 10.92 44.68 53.58
CA THR A 3 9.65 44.21 53.03
C THR A 3 9.90 43.04 52.10
N ARG A 4 9.24 41.89 52.38
CA ARG A 4 9.14 40.72 51.53
C ARG A 4 8.24 41.06 50.36
N ASN A 5 8.73 40.79 49.14
CA ASN A 5 7.94 40.78 47.93
C ASN A 5 7.53 39.34 47.64
N ASP A 6 6.30 38.97 48.01
CA ASP A 6 5.67 37.73 47.62
C ASP A 6 5.07 37.90 46.19
N ARG A 7 5.62 37.20 45.19
CA ARG A 7 4.99 36.99 43.88
C ARG A 7 4.39 35.61 43.87
N PRO A 8 3.12 35.45 43.54
CA PRO A 8 2.53 34.13 43.35
C PRO A 8 3.01 33.49 42.04
N LEU A 9 3.45 32.24 42.13
CA LEU A 9 3.73 31.34 41.03
C LEU A 9 2.41 31.04 40.28
N ARG A 10 2.33 31.44 39.05
CA ARG A 10 1.26 31.00 38.15
C ARG A 10 1.58 29.59 37.66
N ALA A 11 0.74 28.66 38.04
CA ALA A 11 0.68 27.33 37.42
C ALA A 11 0.28 27.47 35.94
N CYS A 12 1.14 27.05 35.01
CA CYS A 12 0.82 26.81 33.63
C CYS A 12 0.71 25.31 33.44
N ASP A 13 -0.42 24.75 33.83
CA ASP A 13 -0.87 23.44 33.32
C ASP A 13 -1.51 23.64 31.95
N ALA A 14 -0.68 23.64 30.94
CA ALA A 14 -1.14 23.39 29.56
C ALA A 14 -0.71 21.98 29.21
N VAL A 15 -1.58 21.02 29.49
CA VAL A 15 -1.54 19.69 28.88
C VAL A 15 -1.67 19.90 27.37
N ARG A 16 -0.55 19.88 26.67
CA ARG A 16 -0.55 19.75 25.20
C ARG A 16 -1.06 18.36 24.87
N ALA A 17 -2.30 18.30 24.38
CA ALA A 17 -2.77 17.15 23.63
C ALA A 17 -1.77 16.88 22.51
N GLY A 18 -1.15 15.71 22.53
CA GLY A 18 -0.34 15.22 21.43
C GLY A 18 -1.16 15.20 20.15
N PRO A 19 -0.53 15.28 18.97
CA PRO A 19 -1.25 15.20 17.72
C PRO A 19 -2.02 13.89 17.69
N SER A 20 -3.34 13.98 17.56
CA SER A 20 -4.20 12.85 17.29
C SER A 20 -3.60 12.13 16.07
N VAL A 21 -3.27 10.84 16.26
CA VAL A 21 -3.00 9.93 15.15
C VAL A 21 -4.19 10.09 14.21
N SER A 22 -3.98 10.73 13.07
CA SER A 22 -4.98 10.80 12.02
C SER A 22 -5.27 9.35 11.66
N GLN A 23 -6.46 8.89 12.01
CA GLN A 23 -7.01 7.67 11.42
C GLN A 23 -6.98 7.93 9.91
N ALA A 24 -6.00 7.34 9.24
CA ALA A 24 -6.02 7.20 7.81
C ALA A 24 -7.33 6.48 7.51
N SER A 25 -8.29 7.22 6.97
CA SER A 25 -9.54 6.66 6.48
C SER A 25 -9.14 5.66 5.41
N SER A 26 -9.21 4.37 5.70
CA SER A 26 -8.93 3.32 4.73
C SER A 26 -10.03 3.41 3.68
N TRP A 27 -9.72 4.09 2.58
CA TRP A 27 -10.56 4.17 1.40
C TRP A 27 -10.57 2.78 0.77
N SER A 28 -11.50 1.93 1.21
CA SER A 28 -11.66 0.62 0.61
C SER A 28 -12.22 0.78 -0.80
N THR A 29 -11.58 0.13 -1.74
CA THR A 29 -12.03 0.02 -3.14
C THR A 29 -12.90 -1.22 -3.29
N TYR A 30 -13.96 -1.12 -4.06
CA TYR A 30 -14.88 -2.20 -4.35
C TYR A 30 -15.09 -2.33 -5.85
N ILE A 31 -15.31 -3.55 -6.32
CA ILE A 31 -15.81 -3.86 -7.65
C ILE A 31 -17.30 -4.14 -7.52
N LEU A 32 -18.12 -3.39 -8.23
CA LEU A 32 -19.56 -3.57 -8.35
C LEU A 32 -19.89 -4.19 -9.70
N LYS A 33 -20.59 -5.32 -9.71
CA LYS A 33 -21.10 -5.93 -10.93
C LYS A 33 -22.27 -5.12 -11.47
N LEU A 34 -22.26 -4.86 -12.79
CA LEU A 34 -23.37 -4.21 -13.49
C LEU A 34 -24.49 -5.21 -13.72
N GLU A 35 -25.55 -5.13 -12.90
CA GLU A 35 -26.69 -6.03 -12.96
C GLU A 35 -27.94 -5.42 -12.28
N GLY A 36 -29.10 -5.94 -12.63
CA GLY A 36 -30.39 -5.50 -12.03
C GLY A 36 -30.65 -4.01 -12.19
N PRO A 37 -31.01 -3.29 -11.12
CA PRO A 37 -31.21 -1.83 -11.17
C PRO A 37 -29.96 -1.02 -11.49
N LEU A 38 -28.77 -1.63 -11.36
CA LEU A 38 -27.43 -1.02 -11.58
C LEU A 38 -26.75 -1.59 -12.80
N ASP A 39 -27.48 -1.90 -13.85
CA ASP A 39 -27.02 -2.60 -15.05
C ASP A 39 -26.13 -1.75 -15.99
N THR A 40 -25.99 -0.46 -15.72
CA THR A 40 -25.14 0.46 -16.51
C THR A 40 -24.32 1.38 -15.61
N ALA A 41 -23.17 1.84 -16.12
CA ALA A 41 -22.32 2.80 -15.42
C ALA A 41 -23.07 4.13 -15.13
N ALA A 42 -23.99 4.55 -16.00
CA ALA A 42 -24.82 5.74 -15.78
C ALA A 42 -25.77 5.60 -14.60
N LYS A 43 -26.38 4.44 -14.40
CA LYS A 43 -27.22 4.17 -13.24
C LYS A 43 -26.38 4.09 -11.95
N VAL A 44 -25.17 3.56 -12.03
CA VAL A 44 -24.24 3.57 -10.89
C VAL A 44 -23.81 5.00 -10.56
N GLN A 45 -23.51 5.83 -11.56
CA GLN A 45 -23.19 7.25 -11.37
C GLN A 45 -24.33 7.97 -10.64
N GLU A 46 -25.57 7.79 -11.08
CA GLU A 46 -26.75 8.37 -10.42
C GLU A 46 -26.92 7.86 -8.99
N ALA A 47 -26.90 6.55 -8.77
CA ALA A 47 -27.12 5.93 -7.49
C ALA A 47 -26.04 6.28 -6.45
N ALA A 48 -24.79 6.42 -6.90
CA ALA A 48 -23.62 6.76 -6.08
C ALA A 48 -23.36 8.27 -6.00
N ASN A 49 -24.10 9.09 -6.76
CA ASN A 49 -23.89 10.54 -6.90
C ASN A 49 -22.43 10.89 -7.28
N LEU A 50 -21.88 10.16 -8.27
CA LEU A 50 -20.55 10.39 -8.77
C LEU A 50 -20.52 11.56 -9.75
N GLN A 51 -19.46 12.36 -9.72
CA GLN A 51 -19.29 13.48 -10.65
C GLN A 51 -18.98 13.01 -12.07
N GLU A 52 -18.23 11.91 -12.20
CA GLU A 52 -17.83 11.33 -13.47
C GLU A 52 -18.42 9.94 -13.67
N LEU A 53 -18.56 9.54 -14.93
CA LEU A 53 -19.02 8.21 -15.30
C LEU A 53 -17.92 7.19 -14.94
N PRO A 54 -18.21 6.18 -14.11
CA PRO A 54 -17.18 5.21 -13.74
C PRO A 54 -16.80 4.34 -14.97
N ALA A 55 -15.49 4.05 -15.09
CA ALA A 55 -14.98 3.19 -16.16
C ALA A 55 -15.51 1.76 -16.00
N ILE A 56 -15.89 1.16 -17.13
CA ILE A 56 -16.38 -0.23 -17.18
C ILE A 56 -15.20 -1.16 -17.46
N THR A 57 -15.07 -2.20 -16.65
CA THR A 57 -14.17 -3.32 -16.87
C THR A 57 -14.99 -4.56 -17.15
N THR A 58 -14.66 -5.34 -18.18
CA THR A 58 -15.31 -6.61 -18.49
C THR A 58 -14.42 -7.78 -18.11
N GLY A 59 -15.04 -8.86 -17.64
CA GLY A 59 -14.35 -10.11 -17.32
C GLY A 59 -15.17 -11.30 -17.80
N ILE A 60 -14.48 -12.37 -18.19
CA ILE A 60 -15.10 -13.64 -18.60
C ILE A 60 -14.86 -14.66 -17.50
N GLY A 61 -15.93 -15.19 -16.92
CA GLY A 61 -15.90 -16.27 -15.92
C GLY A 61 -16.64 -17.51 -16.39
N GLU A 62 -16.77 -18.51 -15.53
CA GLU A 62 -17.47 -19.76 -15.81
C GLU A 62 -18.95 -19.56 -16.22
N LEU A 63 -19.57 -18.48 -15.74
CA LEU A 63 -20.96 -18.12 -16.02
C LEU A 63 -21.13 -17.16 -17.23
N GLY A 64 -20.04 -16.90 -17.98
CA GLY A 64 -20.03 -16.00 -19.13
C GLY A 64 -19.37 -14.65 -18.85
N GLU A 65 -19.64 -13.68 -19.73
CA GLU A 65 -19.11 -12.33 -19.62
C GLU A 65 -19.90 -11.51 -18.59
N ALA A 66 -19.18 -10.71 -17.80
CA ALA A 66 -19.76 -9.78 -16.83
C ALA A 66 -19.02 -8.45 -16.89
N SER A 67 -19.77 -7.35 -16.67
CA SER A 67 -19.23 -6.00 -16.63
C SER A 67 -19.24 -5.48 -15.20
N PHE A 68 -18.23 -4.72 -14.85
CA PHE A 68 -17.98 -4.20 -13.50
C PHE A 68 -17.58 -2.74 -13.56
N VAL A 69 -17.79 -2.04 -12.45
CA VAL A 69 -17.23 -0.70 -12.21
C VAL A 69 -16.53 -0.69 -10.85
N THR A 70 -15.52 0.17 -10.73
CA THR A 70 -14.80 0.39 -9.47
C THR A 70 -15.47 1.53 -8.71
N ILE A 71 -15.72 1.33 -7.42
CA ILE A 71 -16.34 2.32 -6.51
C ILE A 71 -15.58 2.36 -5.18
N ASP A 72 -15.68 3.47 -4.47
CA ASP A 72 -15.15 3.62 -3.11
C ASP A 72 -16.21 3.32 -2.02
N THR A 73 -15.81 3.44 -0.77
CA THR A 73 -16.70 3.24 0.39
C THR A 73 -17.88 4.23 0.38
N THR A 74 -17.66 5.48 -0.06
CA THR A 74 -18.69 6.53 -0.09
C THR A 74 -19.75 6.18 -1.12
N ALA A 75 -19.33 5.85 -2.33
CA ALA A 75 -20.19 5.41 -3.42
C ALA A 75 -20.98 4.14 -3.04
N ARG A 76 -20.32 3.14 -2.43
CA ARG A 76 -20.99 1.93 -1.92
C ARG A 76 -22.10 2.26 -0.94
N ASN A 77 -21.85 3.16 0.01
CA ASN A 77 -22.84 3.55 1.01
C ASN A 77 -23.99 4.34 0.36
N ALA A 78 -23.71 5.22 -0.60
CA ALA A 78 -24.74 5.96 -1.35
C ALA A 78 -25.65 5.02 -2.15
N ILE A 79 -25.07 4.01 -2.82
CA ILE A 79 -25.81 2.96 -3.55
C ILE A 79 -26.74 2.20 -2.60
N ALA A 80 -26.27 1.83 -1.41
CA ALA A 80 -27.10 1.13 -0.42
C ALA A 80 -28.32 1.98 -0.01
N VAL A 81 -28.13 3.28 0.22
CA VAL A 81 -29.21 4.23 0.51
C VAL A 81 -30.15 4.39 -0.68
N TRP A 82 -29.61 4.49 -1.90
CA TRP A 82 -30.43 4.61 -3.13
C TRP A 82 -31.32 3.38 -3.32
N LEU A 83 -30.76 2.15 -3.20
CA LEU A 83 -31.51 0.89 -3.30
C LEU A 83 -32.61 0.79 -2.23
N SER A 84 -32.35 1.24 -1.00
CA SER A 84 -33.36 1.22 0.06
C SER A 84 -34.59 2.09 -0.29
N LYS A 85 -34.36 3.22 -0.97
CA LYS A 85 -35.45 4.12 -1.44
C LYS A 85 -36.28 3.52 -2.58
N GLN A 86 -35.66 2.68 -3.42
CA GLN A 86 -36.33 2.00 -4.53
C GLN A 86 -37.25 0.87 -4.08
N ARG A 87 -37.27 0.52 -2.77
CA ARG A 87 -38.07 -0.59 -2.20
C ARG A 87 -37.85 -1.92 -2.93
N THR A 88 -36.63 -2.14 -3.43
CA THR A 88 -36.24 -3.37 -4.11
C THR A 88 -35.60 -4.35 -3.13
N ASN A 89 -35.81 -5.64 -3.33
CA ASN A 89 -35.10 -6.70 -2.62
C ASN A 89 -33.77 -7.08 -3.31
N PHE A 90 -33.35 -6.31 -4.31
CA PHE A 90 -32.13 -6.55 -5.03
C PHE A 90 -30.90 -6.29 -4.13
N ALA A 91 -30.02 -7.29 -4.05
CA ALA A 91 -28.74 -7.19 -3.38
C ALA A 91 -27.63 -7.15 -4.46
N PRO A 92 -26.92 -6.02 -4.63
CA PRO A 92 -25.87 -5.93 -5.64
C PRO A 92 -24.66 -6.81 -5.28
N THR A 93 -24.04 -7.40 -6.30
CA THR A 93 -22.77 -8.09 -6.14
C THR A 93 -21.67 -7.04 -6.01
N ILE A 94 -21.16 -6.87 -4.79
CA ILE A 94 -20.06 -5.95 -4.47
C ILE A 94 -18.94 -6.74 -3.81
N VAL A 95 -17.74 -6.69 -4.39
CA VAL A 95 -16.53 -7.35 -3.88
C VAL A 95 -15.53 -6.30 -3.45
N ARG A 96 -15.03 -6.39 -2.22
CA ARG A 96 -13.96 -5.52 -1.75
C ARG A 96 -12.66 -5.90 -2.45
N VAL A 97 -12.00 -4.90 -3.02
CA VAL A 97 -10.65 -5.05 -3.57
C VAL A 97 -9.65 -4.75 -2.47
N SER A 98 -8.84 -5.74 -2.15
CA SER A 98 -7.73 -5.59 -1.21
C SER A 98 -6.46 -5.34 -2.03
N LYS A 99 -5.72 -4.28 -1.71
CA LYS A 99 -4.54 -3.85 -2.44
C LYS A 99 -3.50 -3.28 -1.49
N SER A 100 -2.22 -3.62 -1.71
CA SER A 100 -1.10 -3.04 -0.95
C SER A 100 -1.04 -1.53 -1.10
N ASN A 101 -0.82 -0.83 0.00
CA ASN A 101 -0.65 0.61 -0.01
C ASN A 101 0.73 0.99 -0.59
N LYS A 102 0.78 2.07 -1.37
CA LYS A 102 2.01 2.76 -1.79
C LYS A 102 1.82 4.24 -1.54
N ASP A 103 2.51 4.76 -0.55
CA ASP A 103 2.48 6.18 -0.17
C ASP A 103 3.91 6.65 0.14
N LEU A 104 4.66 6.94 -0.92
CA LEU A 104 6.05 7.35 -0.84
C LEU A 104 6.12 8.87 -0.72
N SER A 105 6.52 9.38 0.45
CA SER A 105 6.69 10.81 0.67
C SER A 105 7.65 11.45 -0.36
N GLY A 106 7.25 12.57 -0.94
CA GLY A 106 8.13 13.42 -1.75
C GLY A 106 9.02 14.35 -0.92
N HIS A 107 8.78 14.43 0.41
CA HIS A 107 9.45 15.39 1.31
C HIS A 107 10.31 14.71 2.37
N SER A 108 10.38 13.40 2.39
CA SER A 108 11.20 12.61 3.32
C SER A 108 11.49 11.24 2.75
N MET A 109 12.40 10.50 3.40
CA MET A 109 12.66 9.10 3.06
C MET A 109 11.51 8.14 3.43
N TYR A 110 10.43 8.62 4.05
CA TYR A 110 9.31 7.79 4.49
C TYR A 110 8.50 7.23 3.30
N PRO A 111 8.08 5.96 3.37
CA PRO A 111 8.52 4.90 4.27
C PRO A 111 9.79 4.20 3.76
N THR A 112 10.67 3.78 4.66
CA THR A 112 11.90 3.03 4.32
C THR A 112 12.07 1.83 5.25
N LEU A 113 12.43 0.67 4.71
CA LEU A 113 12.64 -0.57 5.45
C LEU A 113 13.73 -0.39 6.53
N GLY A 114 13.41 -0.79 7.76
CA GLY A 114 14.35 -0.82 8.89
C GLY A 114 14.76 0.55 9.44
N VAL A 115 14.12 1.63 8.99
CA VAL A 115 14.44 2.99 9.42
C VAL A 115 13.20 3.73 9.85
N ASP A 116 13.20 4.25 11.08
CA ASP A 116 12.15 5.18 11.52
C ASP A 116 12.35 6.55 10.87
N THR A 117 11.82 6.68 9.65
CA THR A 117 11.94 7.88 8.83
C THR A 117 10.96 8.99 9.23
N THR A 118 10.24 8.86 10.34
CA THR A 118 9.43 9.93 10.94
C THR A 118 10.31 10.98 11.65
N LEU A 119 11.54 10.60 12.00
CA LEU A 119 12.50 11.45 12.68
C LEU A 119 12.97 12.63 11.81
N PRO A 120 13.26 13.80 12.41
CA PRO A 120 13.57 15.03 11.66
C PRO A 120 14.78 14.92 10.71
N GLN A 121 15.80 14.10 11.06
CA GLN A 121 16.99 13.90 10.23
C GLN A 121 16.73 13.25 8.88
N TYR A 122 15.57 12.66 8.68
CA TYR A 122 15.18 12.03 7.41
C TYR A 122 14.27 12.91 6.54
N ARG A 123 14.06 14.16 6.96
CA ARG A 123 13.38 15.16 6.14
C ARG A 123 14.33 15.78 5.13
N ALA A 124 13.76 16.39 4.11
CA ALA A 124 14.53 17.13 3.13
C ALA A 124 15.29 18.30 3.78
N ASP A 125 16.58 18.37 3.53
CA ASP A 125 17.41 19.53 3.89
C ASP A 125 17.21 20.72 2.94
N SER A 126 16.62 20.48 1.78
CA SER A 126 16.29 21.48 0.76
C SER A 126 14.99 21.16 0.04
N VAL A 127 14.41 22.18 -0.61
CA VAL A 127 13.18 22.03 -1.41
C VAL A 127 13.41 21.15 -2.66
N ASP A 128 14.67 21.06 -3.11
CA ASP A 128 15.06 20.32 -4.32
C ASP A 128 15.54 18.88 -4.01
N ALA A 129 15.46 18.44 -2.74
CA ALA A 129 15.86 17.07 -2.38
C ALA A 129 14.87 16.05 -2.95
N GLU A 130 15.37 15.12 -3.76
CA GLU A 130 14.59 14.02 -4.29
C GLU A 130 14.83 12.74 -3.50
N PHE A 131 13.74 12.11 -3.07
CA PHE A 131 13.77 10.80 -2.39
C PHE A 131 13.37 9.69 -3.37
N VAL A 132 14.36 9.00 -3.86
CA VAL A 132 14.18 7.92 -4.84
C VAL A 132 14.06 6.54 -4.18
N PRO A 133 13.23 5.63 -4.74
CA PRO A 133 12.28 5.85 -5.83
C PRO A 133 11.14 6.81 -5.44
N THR A 134 10.66 7.58 -6.42
CA THR A 134 9.47 8.44 -6.25
C THR A 134 8.18 7.66 -6.43
N GLN A 135 7.04 8.28 -6.08
CA GLN A 135 5.71 7.64 -6.11
C GLN A 135 5.37 6.98 -7.46
N ASN A 136 5.67 7.66 -8.56
CA ASN A 136 5.32 7.22 -9.92
C ASN A 136 6.55 6.99 -10.81
N GLN A 137 7.67 6.60 -10.19
CA GLN A 137 8.89 6.32 -10.92
C GLN A 137 8.85 4.93 -11.55
N TYR A 138 9.00 4.86 -12.87
CA TYR A 138 9.22 3.65 -13.64
C TYR A 138 10.28 3.89 -14.71
N PRO A 139 11.13 2.89 -15.03
CA PRO A 139 11.22 1.58 -14.36
C PRO A 139 11.77 1.70 -12.93
N VAL A 140 11.43 0.73 -12.07
CA VAL A 140 11.87 0.71 -10.66
C VAL A 140 12.25 -0.70 -10.22
N TRP A 141 13.35 -0.82 -9.46
CA TRP A 141 13.78 -2.10 -8.91
C TRP A 141 12.91 -2.51 -7.74
N TYR A 142 12.47 -3.77 -7.75
CA TYR A 142 11.78 -4.43 -6.65
C TYR A 142 12.62 -5.56 -6.08
N PHE A 143 12.61 -5.66 -4.76
CA PHE A 143 13.16 -6.79 -4.03
C PHE A 143 12.02 -7.73 -3.60
N PHE A 144 12.15 -9.02 -3.94
CA PHE A 144 11.20 -10.08 -3.61
C PHE A 144 11.88 -11.15 -2.75
N TYR A 145 11.22 -11.55 -1.67
CA TYR A 145 11.71 -12.53 -0.68
C TYR A 145 10.74 -13.69 -0.46
N GLY A 146 9.58 -13.68 -1.10
CA GLY A 146 8.49 -14.66 -0.95
C GLY A 146 8.08 -15.29 -2.27
N THR A 147 6.79 -15.50 -2.44
CA THR A 147 6.20 -16.17 -3.62
C THR A 147 6.45 -15.40 -4.92
N LEU A 148 6.52 -14.09 -4.89
CA LEU A 148 6.85 -13.28 -6.05
C LEU A 148 8.32 -13.47 -6.53
N ALA A 149 9.20 -14.05 -5.72
CA ALA A 149 10.55 -14.43 -6.15
C ALA A 149 10.57 -15.73 -7.00
N VAL A 150 9.43 -16.37 -7.22
CA VAL A 150 9.29 -17.57 -8.07
C VAL A 150 8.96 -17.12 -9.50
N PRO A 151 9.78 -17.48 -10.52
CA PRO A 151 9.60 -17.00 -11.90
C PRO A 151 8.22 -17.25 -12.47
N ASP A 152 7.66 -18.43 -12.28
CA ASP A 152 6.35 -18.80 -12.84
C ASP A 152 5.21 -17.96 -12.22
N ILE A 153 5.31 -17.65 -10.92
CA ILE A 153 4.32 -16.81 -10.23
C ILE A 153 4.42 -15.38 -10.73
N LEU A 154 5.61 -14.81 -10.79
CA LEU A 154 5.80 -13.43 -11.25
C LEU A 154 5.35 -13.29 -12.71
N SER A 155 5.77 -14.22 -13.60
CA SER A 155 5.36 -14.23 -15.00
C SER A 155 3.83 -14.23 -15.14
N GLN A 156 3.15 -15.10 -14.41
CA GLN A 156 1.68 -15.18 -14.45
C GLN A 156 1.02 -13.88 -13.95
N ARG A 157 1.55 -13.26 -12.90
CA ARG A 157 0.98 -12.03 -12.34
C ARG A 157 1.16 -10.82 -13.23
N LEU A 158 2.30 -10.73 -13.90
CA LEU A 158 2.61 -9.62 -14.80
C LEU A 158 2.17 -9.88 -16.25
N GLY A 159 1.63 -11.06 -16.58
CA GLY A 159 1.25 -11.41 -17.94
C GLY A 159 2.44 -11.48 -18.91
N LEU A 160 3.62 -11.86 -18.42
CA LEU A 160 4.83 -11.91 -19.25
C LEU A 160 4.79 -13.11 -20.18
N SER A 161 5.22 -12.90 -21.44
CA SER A 161 5.37 -13.96 -22.43
C SER A 161 6.55 -14.89 -22.14
N GLU A 162 7.57 -14.39 -21.44
CA GLU A 162 8.79 -15.12 -21.09
C GLU A 162 8.97 -15.14 -19.57
N LYS A 163 9.74 -16.13 -19.08
CA LYS A 163 10.07 -16.20 -17.65
C LYS A 163 10.98 -15.04 -17.26
N PRO A 164 10.67 -14.33 -16.18
CA PRO A 164 11.49 -13.25 -15.69
C PRO A 164 12.86 -13.77 -15.22
N VAL A 165 13.91 -13.02 -15.56
CA VAL A 165 15.27 -13.28 -15.09
C VAL A 165 15.52 -12.41 -13.87
N PHE A 166 15.65 -13.06 -12.72
CA PHE A 166 15.96 -12.38 -11.47
C PHE A 166 17.48 -12.23 -11.27
N THR A 167 17.85 -11.18 -10.58
CA THR A 167 19.21 -11.04 -10.01
C THR A 167 19.14 -11.43 -8.53
N PRO A 168 19.99 -12.37 -8.04
CA PRO A 168 20.11 -12.62 -6.61
C PRO A 168 20.48 -11.33 -5.88
N ALA A 169 19.84 -11.07 -4.75
CA ALA A 169 20.00 -9.80 -4.07
C ALA A 169 19.74 -9.93 -2.56
N THR A 170 20.19 -8.95 -1.80
CA THR A 170 19.93 -8.80 -0.37
C THR A 170 19.42 -7.39 -0.06
N VAL A 171 18.65 -7.26 1.02
CA VAL A 171 18.28 -5.96 1.61
C VAL A 171 18.68 -5.95 3.08
N THR A 172 19.00 -4.78 3.60
CA THR A 172 19.29 -4.56 5.02
C THR A 172 18.12 -3.92 5.74
N GLY A 173 18.09 -4.02 7.07
CA GLY A 173 17.07 -3.36 7.89
C GLY A 173 15.78 -4.16 8.06
N GLY A 174 15.69 -5.36 7.51
CA GLY A 174 14.51 -6.22 7.61
C GLY A 174 14.79 -7.57 8.24
N ILE A 175 13.74 -8.20 8.76
CA ILE A 175 13.74 -9.60 9.21
C ILE A 175 12.55 -10.33 8.60
N ILE A 176 12.72 -11.65 8.35
CA ILE A 176 11.61 -12.49 7.89
C ILE A 176 11.03 -13.26 9.06
N LYS A 177 9.72 -13.13 9.21
CA LYS A 177 8.89 -14.01 10.05
C LYS A 177 7.91 -14.81 9.20
N LYS A 178 7.27 -15.80 9.83
CA LYS A 178 6.19 -16.55 9.18
C LYS A 178 4.84 -15.99 9.60
N TRP A 179 4.02 -15.63 8.63
CA TRP A 179 2.63 -15.27 8.85
C TRP A 179 1.74 -16.51 8.62
N SER A 180 0.91 -16.81 9.62
CA SER A 180 0.07 -18.03 9.66
C SER A 180 0.87 -19.31 9.39
N GLY A 181 2.14 -19.36 9.83
CA GLY A 181 3.02 -20.50 9.67
C GLY A 181 3.45 -20.83 8.23
N LYS A 182 2.97 -20.08 7.23
CA LYS A 182 3.13 -20.42 5.79
C LYS A 182 3.83 -19.33 4.98
N TYR A 183 3.39 -18.10 5.09
CA TYR A 183 3.85 -17.01 4.24
C TYR A 183 5.01 -16.25 4.88
N ASN A 184 5.98 -15.82 4.06
CA ASN A 184 7.04 -14.95 4.53
C ASN A 184 6.50 -13.52 4.72
N ALA A 185 6.75 -12.96 5.88
CA ALA A 185 6.42 -11.58 6.24
C ALA A 185 7.72 -10.81 6.51
N LEU A 186 8.03 -9.83 5.69
CA LEU A 186 9.15 -8.92 5.90
C LEU A 186 8.72 -7.82 6.87
N LEU A 187 9.45 -7.67 7.94
CA LEU A 187 9.23 -6.67 9.00
C LEU A 187 10.48 -5.82 9.16
N ASP A 188 10.33 -4.65 9.76
CA ASP A 188 11.48 -3.86 10.18
C ASP A 188 12.28 -4.64 11.24
N SER A 189 13.61 -4.56 11.17
CA SER A 189 14.47 -5.11 12.22
C SER A 189 14.55 -4.10 13.37
N ASP A 190 14.17 -4.51 14.59
CA ASP A 190 14.20 -3.67 15.78
C ASP A 190 15.64 -3.21 16.12
N GLY A 191 16.15 -2.22 15.39
CA GLY A 191 17.45 -1.60 15.63
C GLY A 191 18.70 -2.41 15.24
N ALA A 192 18.52 -3.58 14.61
CA ALA A 192 19.65 -4.35 14.06
C ALA A 192 19.92 -3.89 12.62
N GLU A 193 20.66 -2.79 12.45
CA GLU A 193 21.10 -2.26 11.14
C GLU A 193 21.83 -3.30 10.26
N THR A 194 22.31 -4.37 10.86
CA THR A 194 23.05 -5.46 10.19
C THR A 194 22.19 -6.63 9.76
N ALA A 195 20.87 -6.64 10.09
CA ALA A 195 19.99 -7.70 9.65
C ALA A 195 19.86 -7.66 8.13
N CYS A 196 20.18 -8.77 7.47
CA CYS A 196 20.10 -8.93 6.02
C CYS A 196 19.04 -9.98 5.67
N VAL A 197 18.30 -9.73 4.61
CA VAL A 197 17.33 -10.67 4.04
C VAL A 197 17.77 -11.03 2.64
N ASP A 198 17.89 -12.32 2.36
CA ASP A 198 18.18 -12.83 1.02
C ASP A 198 16.91 -12.91 0.18
N GLY A 199 17.04 -12.60 -1.10
CA GLY A 199 15.94 -12.62 -2.04
C GLY A 199 16.39 -12.40 -3.48
N ARG A 200 15.54 -11.77 -4.26
CA ARG A 200 15.77 -11.55 -5.69
C ARG A 200 15.31 -10.15 -6.10
N ALA A 201 16.11 -9.50 -6.94
CA ALA A 201 15.74 -8.23 -7.56
C ALA A 201 15.16 -8.45 -8.96
N TYR A 202 14.15 -7.68 -9.31
CA TYR A 202 13.55 -7.62 -10.62
C TYR A 202 13.15 -6.18 -10.96
N LEU A 203 13.32 -5.76 -12.21
CA LEU A 203 12.97 -4.42 -12.67
C LEU A 203 11.49 -4.38 -13.10
N ILE A 204 10.67 -3.64 -12.38
CA ILE A 204 9.28 -3.39 -12.75
C ILE A 204 9.25 -2.21 -13.71
N GLU A 205 8.74 -2.43 -14.90
CA GLU A 205 8.84 -1.48 -16.01
C GLU A 205 7.69 -0.49 -16.06
N THR A 206 6.48 -0.89 -15.61
CA THR A 206 5.27 -0.10 -15.77
C THR A 206 4.42 -0.06 -14.50
N GLU A 207 3.52 0.92 -14.44
CA GLU A 207 2.53 1.07 -13.36
C GLU A 207 1.57 -0.12 -13.33
N GLU A 208 1.17 -0.65 -14.49
CA GLU A 208 0.25 -1.79 -14.59
C GLU A 208 0.87 -3.05 -13.98
N HIS A 209 2.17 -3.28 -14.20
CA HIS A 209 2.90 -4.36 -13.55
C HIS A 209 2.89 -4.21 -12.02
N GLU A 210 3.22 -3.02 -11.52
CA GLU A 210 3.19 -2.77 -10.07
C GLU A 210 1.79 -2.94 -9.49
N GLU A 211 0.76 -2.44 -10.18
CA GLU A 211 -0.64 -2.57 -9.75
C GLU A 211 -1.06 -4.06 -9.62
N ALA A 212 -0.65 -4.91 -10.56
CA ALA A 212 -0.89 -6.35 -10.49
C ALA A 212 -0.24 -7.00 -9.26
N LEU A 213 0.98 -6.57 -8.90
CA LEU A 213 1.67 -7.03 -7.68
C LEU A 213 0.98 -6.53 -6.41
N ARG A 214 0.55 -5.29 -6.39
CA ARG A 214 -0.17 -4.70 -5.25
C ARG A 214 -1.49 -5.41 -4.96
N LEU A 215 -2.22 -5.80 -6.01
CA LEU A 215 -3.44 -6.62 -5.89
C LEU A 215 -3.13 -8.03 -5.37
N TYR A 216 -1.99 -8.60 -5.76
CA TYR A 216 -1.58 -9.93 -5.31
C TYR A 216 -1.19 -9.95 -3.82
N GLU A 217 -0.42 -8.96 -3.34
CA GLU A 217 0.07 -8.87 -1.97
C GLU A 217 -1.00 -8.39 -0.98
N THR A 218 -2.08 -7.77 -1.46
CA THR A 218 -3.22 -7.31 -0.67
C THR A 218 -2.88 -6.21 0.35
N GLU A 219 -3.87 -5.82 1.15
CA GLU A 219 -3.76 -4.80 2.21
C GLU A 219 -2.87 -5.21 3.41
N ASN A 220 -2.43 -6.48 3.45
CA ASN A 220 -1.53 -6.96 4.50
C ASN A 220 -0.08 -6.52 4.29
N TYR A 221 0.21 -5.90 3.14
CA TYR A 221 1.53 -5.39 2.82
C TYR A 221 1.46 -3.93 2.39
N GLU A 222 2.52 -3.20 2.64
CA GLU A 222 2.77 -1.86 2.09
C GLU A 222 4.07 -1.83 1.29
N ILE A 223 4.13 -0.94 0.31
CA ILE A 223 5.36 -0.71 -0.46
C ILE A 223 6.21 0.31 0.29
N VAL A 224 7.46 -0.08 0.54
CA VAL A 224 8.45 0.77 1.20
C VAL A 224 9.73 0.83 0.38
N ARG A 225 10.48 1.92 0.53
CA ARG A 225 11.82 2.06 -0.03
C ARG A 225 12.78 1.08 0.65
N CYS A 226 13.74 0.57 -0.11
CA CYS A 226 14.83 -0.23 0.43
C CYS A 226 16.12 -0.01 -0.36
N THR A 227 17.25 -0.42 0.23
CA THR A 227 18.52 -0.45 -0.45
C THR A 227 18.84 -1.89 -0.83
N ILE A 228 18.93 -2.15 -2.13
CA ILE A 228 19.11 -3.49 -2.71
C ILE A 228 20.59 -3.66 -3.07
N THR A 229 21.24 -4.68 -2.52
CA THR A 229 22.57 -5.14 -2.92
C THR A 229 22.41 -6.33 -3.84
N MET A 230 22.80 -6.18 -5.11
CA MET A 230 22.69 -7.23 -6.13
C MET A 230 23.97 -8.00 -6.28
N GLU A 231 23.88 -9.32 -6.45
CA GLU A 231 25.03 -10.16 -6.75
C GLU A 231 25.71 -9.72 -8.06
N GLY A 232 27.03 -9.66 -8.05
CA GLY A 232 27.84 -9.25 -9.21
C GLY A 232 27.89 -7.74 -9.46
N ARG A 233 27.30 -6.92 -8.58
CA ARG A 233 27.45 -5.45 -8.59
C ARG A 233 28.16 -4.97 -7.34
N SER A 234 29.05 -3.98 -7.51
CA SER A 234 29.70 -3.30 -6.38
C SER A 234 28.79 -2.25 -5.73
N ASP A 235 27.81 -1.76 -6.47
CA ASP A 235 26.96 -0.64 -6.07
C ASP A 235 25.59 -1.13 -5.59
N THR A 236 25.08 -0.47 -4.58
CA THR A 236 23.71 -0.67 -4.13
C THR A 236 22.72 0.11 -4.99
N VAL A 237 21.50 -0.41 -5.13
CA VAL A 237 20.43 0.24 -5.89
C VAL A 237 19.31 0.64 -4.95
N LYS A 238 18.79 1.85 -5.12
CA LYS A 238 17.55 2.26 -4.45
C LYS A 238 16.36 1.62 -5.13
N GLY A 239 15.55 0.92 -4.37
CA GLY A 239 14.39 0.18 -4.88
C GLY A 239 13.24 0.14 -3.88
N LEU A 240 12.30 -0.73 -4.17
CA LEU A 240 11.07 -0.93 -3.40
C LEU A 240 10.95 -2.39 -2.97
N THR A 241 10.18 -2.62 -1.91
CA THR A 241 9.80 -3.97 -1.47
C THR A 241 8.44 -3.93 -0.78
N PHE A 242 7.81 -5.08 -0.65
CA PHE A 242 6.58 -5.25 0.12
C PHE A 242 6.92 -5.55 1.57
N LYS A 243 6.55 -4.66 2.50
CA LYS A 243 6.68 -4.85 3.95
C LYS A 243 5.34 -5.27 4.53
N PHE A 244 5.34 -6.26 5.42
CA PHE A 244 4.14 -6.73 6.07
C PHE A 244 3.65 -5.72 7.12
N VAL A 245 2.36 -5.38 7.05
CA VAL A 245 1.65 -4.47 7.96
C VAL A 245 0.36 -5.09 8.50
N GLY A 246 0.11 -6.35 8.19
CA GLY A 246 -1.06 -7.09 8.65
C GLY A 246 -1.03 -7.37 10.16
N PRO A 247 -2.07 -8.05 10.68
CA PRO A 247 -2.18 -8.36 12.10
C PRO A 247 -1.00 -9.19 12.62
N SER A 248 -0.37 -8.74 13.70
CA SER A 248 0.80 -9.40 14.30
C SER A 248 0.47 -10.71 15.04
N GLU A 249 -0.80 -10.97 15.33
CA GLU A 249 -1.28 -12.12 16.11
C GLU A 249 -0.92 -13.49 15.51
N HIS A 250 -0.62 -13.52 14.21
CA HIS A 250 -0.28 -14.74 13.47
C HIS A 250 1.18 -14.79 13.00
N LEU A 251 2.04 -13.91 13.53
CA LEU A 251 3.47 -13.91 13.23
C LEU A 251 4.24 -14.83 14.18
N THR A 252 5.10 -15.70 13.60
CA THR A 252 5.99 -16.62 14.33
C THR A 252 7.41 -16.56 13.79
#